data_5f710fad3b138451aa969d184c1d8a74
#
_entry.id   5f710fad3b138451aa969d184c1d8a74
#
_cell.length_a   1.000
_cell.length_b   1.000
_cell.length_c   1.000
_cell.angle_alpha   90.00
_cell.angle_beta   90.00
_cell.angle_gamma   90.00
#
_symmetry.space_group_name_H-M   'P 1'
#
loop_
_entity.id
_entity.type
_entity.pdbx_description
1 polymer ?
#
loop_
_entity_poly.entity_id
_entity_poly.type
_entity_poly.pdbx_seq_one_letter_code
_entity_poly.pdbx_strand_id
1 'polypeptide(L)'
;MEKFDVVVVGGGAGGIACAWNAAKSGLKTLLIEKNIHLGGLITSGLVIPVMKLNPLGINVEFYNELISVAKSQNACVTYEDGNSGWFNPELMKSVFDEMLSSVGCKVLFNTEIFQVEEKNNKFFLNASSEALSLHIETNYLVDGTGNGKIFEKLNLEFLKDIEEKQSLSLRFMMSNVDNKNFSDWIMNFDKNRNVTTACEVDGQVHFSTACTWDKSGNWALAPIFEQAVADGVLKPSDSAYFQIFSVPYADGCVAFNCPKLLPKEGEKAPAEPIYALSELLIEGRKRINRIADFCRKYLKGFENAYVSNISDMLGVRESRRVKGKKVFTVHDISTGEKPENIALASDYPIDVHSDKKGQGELTFTKHVWYLPLEALISEKYDNLFVVGRCLSAEFKAQAAVRTQMNCFSMGEAVAKHILATKKAPETQVLQ
;
A
#
# COMPACT_ATOMS: atom_id res chain seq x y z
N MET A 1 24.43 -22.73 2.71
CA MET A 1 24.11 -21.52 1.92
C MET A 1 23.17 -21.91 0.79
N GLU A 2 21.96 -21.36 0.80
CA GLU A 2 20.96 -21.60 -0.27
C GLU A 2 21.18 -20.61 -1.42
N LYS A 3 20.95 -21.06 -2.65
CA LYS A 3 21.17 -20.26 -3.87
C LYS A 3 19.85 -20.06 -4.61
N PHE A 4 19.60 -18.81 -5.01
CA PHE A 4 18.42 -18.39 -5.76
C PHE A 4 18.84 -17.54 -6.98
N ASP A 5 17.99 -17.53 -8.00
CA ASP A 5 18.12 -16.56 -9.08
C ASP A 5 17.71 -15.16 -8.62
N VAL A 6 16.57 -15.08 -7.92
CA VAL A 6 15.98 -13.85 -7.43
C VAL A 6 15.62 -13.99 -5.96
N VAL A 7 16.02 -13.02 -5.15
CA VAL A 7 15.53 -12.85 -3.78
C VAL A 7 14.77 -11.53 -3.69
N VAL A 8 13.52 -11.61 -3.23
CA VAL A 8 12.66 -10.46 -2.94
C VAL A 8 12.53 -10.32 -1.44
N VAL A 9 12.85 -9.16 -0.88
CA VAL A 9 12.73 -8.87 0.55
C VAL A 9 11.56 -7.92 0.79
N GLY A 10 10.53 -8.39 1.47
CA GLY A 10 9.28 -7.69 1.74
C GLY A 10 8.11 -8.18 0.88
N GLY A 11 7.13 -8.80 1.52
CA GLY A 11 5.90 -9.36 0.91
C GLY A 11 4.75 -8.35 0.81
N GLY A 12 5.04 -7.06 0.52
CA GLY A 12 4.03 -6.07 0.16
C GLY A 12 3.62 -6.17 -1.32
N ALA A 13 2.73 -5.29 -1.78
CA ALA A 13 2.17 -5.33 -3.14
C ALA A 13 3.23 -5.51 -4.24
N GLY A 14 4.27 -4.67 -4.27
CA GLY A 14 5.31 -4.77 -5.29
C GLY A 14 6.16 -6.03 -5.17
N GLY A 15 6.49 -6.45 -3.94
CA GLY A 15 7.30 -7.63 -3.69
C GLY A 15 6.59 -8.92 -4.10
N ILE A 16 5.31 -9.09 -3.75
CA ILE A 16 4.52 -10.26 -4.14
C ILE A 16 4.43 -10.35 -5.67
N ALA A 17 4.10 -9.23 -6.34
CA ALA A 17 3.98 -9.22 -7.80
C ALA A 17 5.32 -9.56 -8.49
N CYS A 18 6.44 -9.05 -7.97
CA CYS A 18 7.77 -9.38 -8.47
C CYS A 18 8.10 -10.88 -8.27
N ALA A 19 7.89 -11.39 -7.06
CA ALA A 19 8.19 -12.78 -6.75
C ALA A 19 7.33 -13.77 -7.57
N TRP A 20 6.02 -13.48 -7.71
CA TRP A 20 5.11 -14.28 -8.52
C TRP A 20 5.53 -14.34 -9.98
N ASN A 21 5.79 -13.19 -10.60
CA ASN A 21 6.18 -13.13 -12.02
C ASN A 21 7.55 -13.78 -12.26
N ALA A 22 8.52 -13.60 -11.37
CA ALA A 22 9.83 -14.23 -11.45
C ALA A 22 9.72 -15.76 -11.37
N ALA A 23 8.99 -16.27 -10.38
CA ALA A 23 8.79 -17.71 -10.21
C ALA A 23 7.97 -18.32 -11.37
N LYS A 24 6.86 -17.69 -11.78
CA LYS A 24 6.06 -18.11 -12.95
C LYS A 24 6.90 -18.20 -14.22
N SER A 25 7.91 -17.35 -14.36
CA SER A 25 8.86 -17.37 -15.49
C SER A 25 9.97 -18.42 -15.38
N GLY A 26 9.94 -19.27 -14.35
CA GLY A 26 10.89 -20.37 -14.13
C GLY A 26 12.17 -19.96 -13.41
N LEU A 27 12.24 -18.76 -12.83
CA LEU A 27 13.38 -18.35 -12.00
C LEU A 27 13.24 -18.96 -10.59
N LYS A 28 14.32 -19.49 -10.04
CA LYS A 28 14.36 -19.96 -8.66
C LYS A 28 14.24 -18.77 -7.72
N THR A 29 13.04 -18.54 -7.19
CA THR A 29 12.67 -17.32 -6.48
C THR A 29 12.43 -17.58 -5.00
N LEU A 30 12.94 -16.69 -4.14
CA LEU A 30 12.67 -16.64 -2.71
C LEU A 30 12.07 -15.28 -2.35
N LEU A 31 10.94 -15.28 -1.63
CA LEU A 31 10.39 -14.11 -0.98
C LEU A 31 10.58 -14.22 0.53
N ILE A 32 11.07 -13.13 1.16
CA ILE A 32 11.32 -13.06 2.60
C ILE A 32 10.41 -11.97 3.18
N GLU A 33 9.58 -12.33 4.15
CA GLU A 33 8.67 -11.41 4.85
C GLU A 33 8.90 -11.48 6.36
N LYS A 34 8.99 -10.31 6.99
CA LYS A 34 9.19 -10.19 8.43
C LYS A 34 7.94 -10.51 9.25
N ASN A 35 6.76 -10.34 8.66
CA ASN A 35 5.48 -10.69 9.29
C ASN A 35 5.13 -12.16 9.02
N ILE A 36 4.04 -12.62 9.63
CA ILE A 36 3.53 -13.99 9.49
C ILE A 36 2.55 -14.16 8.33
N HIS A 37 2.32 -13.13 7.54
CA HIS A 37 1.44 -13.13 6.35
C HIS A 37 1.89 -12.10 5.32
N LEU A 38 1.47 -12.32 4.08
CA LEU A 38 1.74 -11.46 2.94
C LEU A 38 0.73 -10.30 2.83
N GLY A 39 0.97 -9.39 1.89
CA GLY A 39 0.10 -8.27 1.54
C GLY A 39 0.59 -6.92 2.06
N GLY A 40 1.41 -6.89 3.09
CA GLY A 40 1.90 -5.65 3.70
C GLY A 40 0.75 -4.72 4.08
N LEU A 41 0.67 -3.52 3.49
CA LEU A 41 -0.42 -2.57 3.79
C LEU A 41 -1.81 -3.06 3.35
N ILE A 42 -1.91 -3.97 2.38
CA ILE A 42 -3.19 -4.54 1.93
C ILE A 42 -3.86 -5.33 3.06
N THR A 43 -3.11 -6.18 3.71
CA THR A 43 -3.56 -7.09 4.78
C THR A 43 -3.28 -6.51 6.15
N SER A 44 -2.01 -6.42 6.56
CA SER A 44 -1.60 -5.91 7.89
C SER A 44 -1.99 -4.45 8.12
N GLY A 45 -2.04 -3.63 7.07
CA GLY A 45 -2.39 -2.21 7.16
C GLY A 45 -3.85 -1.90 6.90
N LEU A 46 -4.69 -2.89 6.55
CA LEU A 46 -6.11 -2.75 6.24
C LEU A 46 -6.40 -1.66 5.18
N VAL A 47 -5.55 -1.58 4.15
CA VAL A 47 -5.69 -0.58 3.08
C VAL A 47 -6.55 -1.14 1.95
N ILE A 48 -7.85 -0.89 2.03
CA ILE A 48 -8.89 -1.27 1.07
C ILE A 48 -9.43 0.00 0.39
N PRO A 49 -9.84 -0.06 -0.87
CA PRO A 49 -9.65 -1.08 -1.90
C PRO A 49 -8.35 -0.92 -2.68
N VAL A 50 -8.08 -1.84 -3.63
CA VAL A 50 -7.16 -1.58 -4.74
C VAL A 50 -7.88 -0.66 -5.74
N MET A 51 -7.35 0.52 -5.96
CA MET A 51 -7.93 1.47 -6.91
C MET A 51 -7.75 0.98 -8.34
N LYS A 52 -8.80 1.13 -9.19
CA LYS A 52 -8.73 0.81 -10.62
C LYS A 52 -7.92 1.89 -11.34
N LEU A 53 -6.69 1.56 -11.66
CA LEU A 53 -5.70 2.43 -12.31
C LEU A 53 -5.06 1.71 -13.50
N ASN A 54 -4.15 2.36 -14.20
CA ASN A 54 -3.41 1.82 -15.33
C ASN A 54 -4.30 1.62 -16.58
N PRO A 55 -4.79 2.73 -17.17
CA PRO A 55 -5.74 2.68 -18.28
C PRO A 55 -5.19 2.04 -19.55
N LEU A 56 -3.87 1.90 -19.69
CA LEU A 56 -3.21 1.28 -20.84
C LEU A 56 -2.89 -0.21 -20.66
N GLY A 57 -3.16 -0.78 -19.48
CA GLY A 57 -2.93 -2.20 -19.22
C GLY A 57 -1.45 -2.64 -19.26
N ILE A 58 -0.50 -1.74 -18.95
CA ILE A 58 0.93 -2.08 -18.95
C ILE A 58 1.30 -2.77 -17.63
N ASN A 59 1.84 -4.00 -17.73
CA ASN A 59 2.24 -4.81 -16.56
C ASN A 59 1.09 -5.00 -15.56
N VAL A 60 -0.02 -5.57 -16.00
CA VAL A 60 -1.23 -5.86 -15.21
C VAL A 60 -1.56 -7.35 -15.10
N GLU A 61 -0.69 -8.23 -15.58
CA GLU A 61 -0.93 -9.68 -15.56
C GLU A 61 -1.12 -10.19 -14.13
N PHE A 62 -0.25 -9.77 -13.22
CA PHE A 62 -0.36 -10.11 -11.81
C PHE A 62 -1.70 -9.65 -11.22
N TYR A 63 -2.12 -8.41 -11.49
CA TYR A 63 -3.39 -7.88 -10.99
C TYR A 63 -4.58 -8.67 -11.52
N ASN A 64 -4.58 -9.01 -12.79
CA ASN A 64 -5.68 -9.78 -13.40
C ASN A 64 -5.78 -11.18 -12.77
N GLU A 65 -4.65 -11.85 -12.55
CA GLU A 65 -4.61 -13.13 -11.87
C GLU A 65 -5.07 -13.01 -10.41
N LEU A 66 -4.59 -11.99 -9.69
CA LEU A 66 -4.99 -11.70 -8.32
C LEU A 66 -6.51 -11.58 -8.20
N ILE A 67 -7.16 -10.81 -9.08
CA ILE A 67 -8.61 -10.65 -9.07
C ILE A 67 -9.33 -11.98 -9.40
N SER A 68 -8.77 -12.77 -10.32
CA SER A 68 -9.33 -14.07 -10.68
C SER A 68 -9.31 -15.04 -9.47
N VAL A 69 -8.15 -15.18 -8.82
CA VAL A 69 -8.00 -16.03 -7.63
C VAL A 69 -8.83 -15.51 -6.46
N ALA A 70 -8.80 -14.18 -6.22
CA ALA A 70 -9.57 -13.59 -5.13
C ALA A 70 -11.09 -13.77 -5.30
N LYS A 71 -11.62 -13.69 -6.53
CA LYS A 71 -13.03 -14.00 -6.81
C LYS A 71 -13.36 -15.46 -6.57
N SER A 72 -12.49 -16.38 -6.99
CA SER A 72 -12.72 -17.83 -6.78
C SER A 72 -12.76 -18.23 -5.31
N GLN A 73 -12.14 -17.42 -4.43
CA GLN A 73 -12.11 -17.59 -2.98
C GLN A 73 -13.11 -16.70 -2.22
N ASN A 74 -14.02 -16.01 -2.92
CA ASN A 74 -14.93 -15.04 -2.31
C ASN A 74 -14.21 -13.96 -1.50
N ALA A 75 -13.03 -13.53 -1.96
CA ALA A 75 -12.20 -12.55 -1.28
C ALA A 75 -12.39 -11.13 -1.81
N CYS A 76 -12.98 -10.95 -3.00
CA CYS A 76 -13.26 -9.64 -3.58
C CYS A 76 -14.56 -9.60 -4.37
N VAL A 77 -15.09 -8.39 -4.53
CA VAL A 77 -16.28 -8.09 -5.36
C VAL A 77 -15.98 -7.02 -6.38
N THR A 78 -16.83 -6.95 -7.41
CA THR A 78 -16.81 -5.85 -8.39
C THR A 78 -17.96 -4.91 -8.11
N TYR A 79 -17.66 -3.62 -7.89
CA TYR A 79 -18.68 -2.59 -7.72
C TYR A 79 -19.23 -2.10 -9.06
N GLU A 80 -20.32 -1.30 -9.03
CA GLU A 80 -21.01 -0.76 -10.21
C GLU A 80 -20.10 0.08 -11.12
N ASP A 81 -19.06 0.73 -10.56
CA ASP A 81 -18.03 1.46 -11.30
C ASP A 81 -17.05 0.55 -12.06
N GLY A 82 -17.23 -0.77 -11.96
CA GLY A 82 -16.38 -1.79 -12.55
C GLY A 82 -15.04 -1.99 -11.84
N ASN A 83 -14.86 -1.44 -10.63
CA ASN A 83 -13.69 -1.72 -9.80
C ASN A 83 -13.84 -3.06 -9.10
N SER A 84 -13.03 -4.05 -9.48
CA SER A 84 -12.95 -5.37 -8.83
C SER A 84 -11.98 -5.41 -7.64
N GLY A 85 -11.42 -4.27 -7.27
CA GLY A 85 -10.43 -4.16 -6.19
C GLY A 85 -11.02 -4.05 -4.79
N TRP A 86 -12.31 -4.21 -4.58
CA TRP A 86 -12.94 -4.25 -3.27
C TRP A 86 -12.76 -5.63 -2.66
N PHE A 87 -12.01 -5.74 -1.58
CA PHE A 87 -11.59 -7.03 -1.04
C PHE A 87 -11.72 -7.13 0.48
N ASN A 88 -11.74 -8.38 0.97
CA ASN A 88 -11.64 -8.73 2.38
C ASN A 88 -10.15 -8.94 2.73
N PRO A 89 -9.55 -8.11 3.60
CA PRO A 89 -8.12 -8.18 3.89
C PRO A 89 -7.68 -9.48 4.58
N GLU A 90 -8.58 -10.14 5.31
CA GLU A 90 -8.27 -11.42 5.95
C GLU A 90 -8.18 -12.55 4.92
N LEU A 91 -9.14 -12.61 3.98
CA LEU A 91 -9.15 -13.61 2.91
C LEU A 91 -8.00 -13.40 1.93
N MET A 92 -7.57 -12.15 1.72
CA MET A 92 -6.43 -11.83 0.86
C MET A 92 -5.11 -12.44 1.34
N LYS A 93 -4.96 -12.77 2.63
CA LYS A 93 -3.76 -13.47 3.13
C LYS A 93 -3.60 -14.83 2.45
N SER A 94 -4.66 -15.65 2.45
CA SER A 94 -4.65 -16.96 1.78
C SER A 94 -4.57 -16.87 0.26
N VAL A 95 -5.18 -15.84 -0.34
CA VAL A 95 -5.07 -15.59 -1.79
C VAL A 95 -3.61 -15.38 -2.19
N PHE A 96 -2.86 -14.56 -1.47
CA PHE A 96 -1.44 -14.34 -1.76
C PHE A 96 -0.58 -15.59 -1.54
N ASP A 97 -0.88 -16.38 -0.49
CA ASP A 97 -0.18 -17.63 -0.21
C ASP A 97 -0.39 -18.64 -1.36
N GLU A 98 -1.63 -18.79 -1.82
CA GLU A 98 -1.94 -19.66 -2.98
C GLU A 98 -1.27 -19.18 -4.26
N MET A 99 -1.35 -17.89 -4.56
CA MET A 99 -0.71 -17.33 -5.76
C MET A 99 0.79 -17.63 -5.81
N LEU A 100 1.52 -17.45 -4.70
CA LEU A 100 2.96 -17.71 -4.68
C LEU A 100 3.28 -19.20 -4.69
N SER A 101 2.52 -20.02 -3.97
CA SER A 101 2.74 -21.46 -3.93
C SER A 101 2.43 -22.14 -5.26
N SER A 102 1.40 -21.69 -5.98
CA SER A 102 1.01 -22.25 -7.30
C SER A 102 2.09 -22.09 -8.37
N VAL A 103 2.96 -21.08 -8.25
CA VAL A 103 4.09 -20.85 -9.17
C VAL A 103 5.43 -21.37 -8.64
N GLY A 104 5.44 -22.08 -7.49
CA GLY A 104 6.64 -22.64 -6.87
C GLY A 104 7.59 -21.60 -6.26
N CYS A 105 7.11 -20.41 -5.92
CA CYS A 105 7.88 -19.42 -5.18
C CYS A 105 8.11 -19.89 -3.74
N LYS A 106 9.35 -19.91 -3.28
CA LYS A 106 9.65 -20.19 -1.88
C LYS A 106 9.39 -18.93 -1.05
N VAL A 107 8.68 -19.09 0.08
CA VAL A 107 8.39 -17.97 1.00
C VAL A 107 8.94 -18.28 2.39
N LEU A 108 9.55 -17.29 3.01
CA LEU A 108 9.98 -17.33 4.41
C LEU A 108 9.25 -16.22 5.17
N PHE A 109 8.39 -16.63 6.09
CA PHE A 109 7.72 -15.73 7.03
C PHE A 109 8.53 -15.53 8.31
N ASN A 110 8.16 -14.52 9.09
CA ASN A 110 8.81 -14.18 10.37
C ASN A 110 10.34 -14.15 10.26
N THR A 111 10.84 -13.61 9.13
CA THR A 111 12.26 -13.65 8.78
C THR A 111 12.75 -12.26 8.43
N GLU A 112 13.80 -11.81 9.09
CA GLU A 112 14.43 -10.51 8.85
C GLU A 112 15.83 -10.66 8.26
N ILE A 113 16.19 -9.76 7.34
CA ILE A 113 17.55 -9.63 6.83
C ILE A 113 18.32 -8.70 7.77
N PHE A 114 19.41 -9.20 8.36
CA PHE A 114 20.25 -8.38 9.24
C PHE A 114 21.56 -7.94 8.59
N GLN A 115 22.02 -8.60 7.52
CA GLN A 115 23.23 -8.24 6.78
C GLN A 115 23.04 -8.53 5.29
N VAL A 116 23.59 -7.66 4.46
CA VAL A 116 23.70 -7.85 2.99
C VAL A 116 25.07 -7.40 2.55
N GLU A 117 25.71 -8.22 1.74
CA GLU A 117 27.00 -7.92 1.08
C GLU A 117 26.89 -8.17 -0.41
N GLU A 118 27.55 -7.35 -1.22
CA GLU A 118 27.74 -7.61 -2.65
C GLU A 118 29.19 -8.07 -2.89
N LYS A 119 29.36 -9.17 -3.62
CA LYS A 119 30.65 -9.69 -4.06
C LYS A 119 30.51 -10.35 -5.44
N ASN A 120 31.35 -9.96 -6.38
CA ASN A 120 31.40 -10.56 -7.73
C ASN A 120 30.05 -10.52 -8.44
N ASN A 121 29.37 -9.38 -8.40
CA ASN A 121 28.05 -9.16 -9.00
C ASN A 121 26.95 -10.11 -8.47
N LYS A 122 27.07 -10.55 -7.22
CA LYS A 122 26.09 -11.35 -6.48
C LYS A 122 25.86 -10.77 -5.10
N PHE A 123 24.67 -11.02 -4.56
CA PHE A 123 24.35 -10.63 -3.20
C PHE A 123 24.37 -11.83 -2.25
N PHE A 124 24.94 -11.61 -1.08
CA PHE A 124 24.98 -12.54 0.04
C PHE A 124 24.20 -11.94 1.20
N LEU A 125 23.16 -12.65 1.62
CA LEU A 125 22.26 -12.19 2.67
C LEU A 125 22.35 -13.12 3.88
N ASN A 126 22.37 -12.52 5.05
CA ASN A 126 22.16 -13.21 6.31
C ASN A 126 20.77 -12.84 6.85
N ALA A 127 19.95 -13.86 7.02
CA ALA A 127 18.59 -13.77 7.52
C ALA A 127 18.46 -14.48 8.86
N SER A 128 17.52 -14.05 9.68
CA SER A 128 17.16 -14.72 10.93
C SER A 128 15.66 -14.80 11.11
N SER A 129 15.21 -15.95 11.66
CA SER A 129 13.87 -16.15 12.18
C SER A 129 14.04 -16.68 13.59
N GLU A 130 13.69 -15.87 14.60
CA GLU A 130 13.97 -16.15 16.02
C GLU A 130 15.45 -16.49 16.24
N ALA A 131 15.75 -17.74 16.65
CA ALA A 131 17.11 -18.22 16.92
C ALA A 131 17.77 -18.90 15.72
N LEU A 132 17.07 -19.02 14.58
CA LEU A 132 17.58 -19.68 13.38
C LEU A 132 18.18 -18.67 12.42
N SER A 133 19.38 -18.99 11.90
CA SER A 133 20.05 -18.18 10.89
C SER A 133 20.11 -18.90 9.55
N LEU A 134 19.96 -18.14 8.48
CA LEU A 134 20.03 -18.63 7.10
C LEU A 134 20.98 -17.76 6.28
N HIS A 135 21.83 -18.42 5.48
CA HIS A 135 22.74 -17.76 4.55
C HIS A 135 22.25 -17.99 3.11
N ILE A 136 22.09 -16.92 2.36
CA ILE A 136 21.48 -16.91 1.04
C ILE A 136 22.44 -16.25 0.04
N GLU A 137 22.60 -16.84 -1.14
CA GLU A 137 23.26 -16.25 -2.32
C GLU A 137 22.22 -15.99 -3.40
N THR A 138 22.24 -14.82 -4.04
CA THR A 138 21.36 -14.51 -5.17
C THR A 138 22.04 -13.68 -6.24
N ASN A 139 21.61 -13.86 -7.49
CA ASN A 139 22.08 -13.05 -8.62
C ASN A 139 21.35 -11.70 -8.69
N TYR A 140 20.06 -11.68 -8.37
CA TYR A 140 19.21 -10.49 -8.40
C TYR A 140 18.54 -10.27 -7.05
N LEU A 141 18.59 -9.04 -6.55
CA LEU A 141 18.01 -8.67 -5.26
C LEU A 141 16.98 -7.57 -5.44
N VAL A 142 15.79 -7.72 -4.83
CA VAL A 142 14.69 -6.76 -4.92
C VAL A 142 14.30 -6.28 -3.53
N ASP A 143 14.38 -4.97 -3.29
CA ASP A 143 13.89 -4.32 -2.07
C ASP A 143 12.40 -3.99 -2.21
N GLY A 144 11.54 -4.84 -1.65
CA GLY A 144 10.10 -4.66 -1.49
C GLY A 144 9.69 -4.25 -0.08
N THR A 145 10.64 -3.85 0.78
CA THR A 145 10.38 -3.55 2.20
C THR A 145 9.54 -2.29 2.42
N GLY A 146 9.42 -1.46 1.39
CA GLY A 146 8.72 -0.17 1.44
C GLY A 146 9.45 0.93 2.21
N ASN A 147 10.62 0.64 2.78
CA ASN A 147 11.45 1.57 3.54
C ASN A 147 12.92 1.63 3.07
N GLY A 148 13.27 0.92 1.98
CA GLY A 148 14.63 0.90 1.46
C GLY A 148 15.63 0.18 2.39
N LYS A 149 15.18 -0.85 3.10
CA LYS A 149 16.03 -1.54 4.11
C LYS A 149 17.25 -2.23 3.50
N ILE A 150 17.14 -2.78 2.30
CA ILE A 150 18.26 -3.40 1.60
C ILE A 150 19.27 -2.35 1.16
N PHE A 151 18.79 -1.21 0.64
CA PHE A 151 19.66 -0.08 0.30
C PHE A 151 20.41 0.44 1.52
N GLU A 152 19.76 0.55 2.68
CA GLU A 152 20.40 0.92 3.94
C GLU A 152 21.51 -0.06 4.34
N LYS A 153 21.25 -1.38 4.26
CA LYS A 153 22.23 -2.41 4.63
C LYS A 153 23.44 -2.49 3.70
N LEU A 154 23.26 -2.03 2.46
CA LEU A 154 24.35 -1.88 1.48
C LEU A 154 25.02 -0.48 1.57
N ASN A 155 24.65 0.36 2.54
CA ASN A 155 25.13 1.74 2.70
C ASN A 155 24.98 2.58 1.43
N LEU A 156 23.84 2.42 0.72
CA LEU A 156 23.53 3.18 -0.49
C LEU A 156 22.83 4.51 -0.11
N GLU A 157 22.98 5.48 -1.01
CA GLU A 157 22.38 6.80 -0.83
C GLU A 157 20.86 6.79 -0.99
N PHE A 158 20.21 7.66 -0.25
CA PHE A 158 18.81 8.02 -0.38
C PHE A 158 18.69 9.44 -0.94
N LEU A 159 17.57 9.71 -1.59
CA LEU A 159 17.22 11.07 -1.98
C LEU A 159 17.06 11.92 -0.72
N LYS A 160 17.47 13.18 -0.81
CA LYS A 160 17.36 14.11 0.31
C LYS A 160 15.93 14.24 0.77
N ASP A 161 15.74 14.22 2.06
CA ASP A 161 14.44 14.52 2.67
C ASP A 161 14.06 15.98 2.42
N ILE A 162 12.76 16.19 2.25
CA ILE A 162 12.14 17.50 2.22
C ILE A 162 11.41 17.76 3.54
N GLU A 163 11.06 19.01 3.80
CA GLU A 163 10.34 19.37 5.02
C GLU A 163 8.90 18.86 5.06
N GLU A 164 8.29 18.70 3.88
CA GLU A 164 6.94 18.14 3.77
C GLU A 164 6.92 16.64 4.06
N LYS A 165 5.94 16.21 4.84
CA LYS A 165 5.71 14.80 5.16
C LYS A 165 4.24 14.44 4.94
N GLN A 166 3.98 13.16 4.68
CA GLN A 166 2.62 12.66 4.63
C GLN A 166 2.19 12.12 6.00
N SER A 167 0.92 12.33 6.34
CA SER A 167 0.33 11.82 7.57
C SER A 167 0.35 10.29 7.62
N LEU A 168 0.53 9.76 8.81
CA LEU A 168 0.39 8.34 9.10
C LEU A 168 -1.09 7.99 9.35
N SER A 169 -1.44 6.70 9.37
CA SER A 169 -2.77 6.24 9.75
C SER A 169 -2.69 4.92 10.50
N LEU A 170 -3.59 4.71 11.45
CA LEU A 170 -3.80 3.41 12.09
C LEU A 170 -5.23 3.00 11.77
N ARG A 171 -5.40 2.09 10.83
CA ARG A 171 -6.73 1.66 10.37
C ARG A 171 -7.32 0.61 11.29
N PHE A 172 -8.63 0.45 11.23
CA PHE A 172 -9.34 -0.54 12.04
C PHE A 172 -10.61 -1.02 11.35
N MET A 173 -11.24 -2.03 11.90
CA MET A 173 -12.56 -2.52 11.48
C MET A 173 -13.49 -2.59 12.69
N MET A 174 -14.77 -2.37 12.44
CA MET A 174 -15.84 -2.66 13.37
C MET A 174 -16.74 -3.75 12.79
N SER A 175 -17.24 -4.62 13.67
CA SER A 175 -18.18 -5.68 13.34
C SER A 175 -19.50 -5.51 14.11
N ASN A 176 -20.51 -6.30 13.73
CA ASN A 176 -21.88 -6.22 14.23
C ASN A 176 -22.56 -4.90 13.87
N VAL A 177 -22.26 -4.40 12.68
CA VAL A 177 -22.95 -3.25 12.06
C VAL A 177 -24.15 -3.76 11.27
N ASP A 178 -25.31 -3.12 11.42
CA ASP A 178 -26.43 -3.34 10.52
C ASP A 178 -26.20 -2.54 9.22
N ASN A 179 -25.52 -3.19 8.27
CA ASN A 179 -25.12 -2.60 6.99
C ASN A 179 -26.32 -2.04 6.22
N LYS A 180 -27.48 -2.73 6.28
CA LYS A 180 -28.68 -2.28 5.57
C LYS A 180 -29.24 -1.00 6.20
N ASN A 181 -29.41 -0.98 7.52
CA ASN A 181 -29.90 0.18 8.23
C ASN A 181 -28.98 1.39 8.05
N PHE A 182 -27.66 1.20 8.14
CA PHE A 182 -26.72 2.27 7.88
C PHE A 182 -26.79 2.76 6.43
N SER A 183 -26.81 1.85 5.46
CA SER A 183 -26.88 2.18 4.03
C SER A 183 -28.15 2.99 3.72
N ASP A 184 -29.31 2.53 4.17
CA ASP A 184 -30.58 3.23 3.96
C ASP A 184 -30.56 4.63 4.60
N TRP A 185 -30.01 4.75 5.80
CA TRP A 185 -29.90 6.03 6.48
C TRP A 185 -28.95 6.99 5.79
N ILE A 186 -27.71 6.55 5.48
CA ILE A 186 -26.68 7.44 4.92
C ILE A 186 -27.03 7.90 3.51
N MET A 187 -27.68 7.06 2.70
CA MET A 187 -28.12 7.40 1.35
C MET A 187 -29.25 8.43 1.35
N ASN A 188 -30.07 8.45 2.41
CA ASN A 188 -31.10 9.47 2.60
C ASN A 188 -30.54 10.75 3.21
N PHE A 189 -29.51 10.63 4.06
CA PHE A 189 -28.88 11.74 4.76
C PHE A 189 -27.91 12.51 3.85
N ASP A 190 -26.99 11.78 3.19
CA ASP A 190 -26.00 12.33 2.25
C ASP A 190 -26.41 12.06 0.81
N LYS A 191 -26.88 13.11 0.13
CA LYS A 191 -27.30 13.02 -1.28
C LYS A 191 -26.15 13.24 -2.26
N ASN A 192 -24.94 13.49 -1.79
CA ASN A 192 -23.76 13.63 -2.63
C ASN A 192 -23.24 12.27 -3.09
N ARG A 193 -23.68 11.82 -4.26
CA ARG A 193 -23.33 10.52 -4.84
C ARG A 193 -21.84 10.38 -5.24
N ASN A 194 -21.07 11.44 -5.21
CA ASN A 194 -19.62 11.38 -5.42
C ASN A 194 -18.85 10.95 -4.17
N VAL A 195 -19.46 11.07 -2.99
CA VAL A 195 -18.85 10.76 -1.70
C VAL A 195 -19.48 9.53 -1.08
N THR A 196 -20.80 9.45 -1.14
CA THR A 196 -21.58 8.35 -0.54
C THR A 196 -22.19 7.50 -1.63
N THR A 197 -21.86 6.21 -1.59
CA THR A 197 -22.38 5.19 -2.52
C THR A 197 -22.92 4.00 -1.74
N ALA A 198 -23.93 3.35 -2.30
CA ALA A 198 -24.42 2.06 -1.82
C ALA A 198 -24.89 1.23 -3.01
N CYS A 199 -24.59 -0.06 -2.99
CA CYS A 199 -25.04 -1.03 -3.98
C CYS A 199 -25.22 -2.40 -3.32
N GLU A 200 -25.92 -3.29 -4.00
CA GLU A 200 -26.03 -4.69 -3.61
C GLU A 200 -25.21 -5.55 -4.60
N VAL A 201 -24.30 -6.33 -4.07
CA VAL A 201 -23.47 -7.26 -4.85
C VAL A 201 -23.49 -8.63 -4.16
N ASP A 202 -23.81 -9.68 -4.90
CA ASP A 202 -23.87 -11.07 -4.40
C ASP A 202 -24.75 -11.22 -3.14
N GLY A 203 -25.85 -10.46 -3.08
CA GLY A 203 -26.79 -10.49 -1.96
C GLY A 203 -26.32 -9.78 -0.68
N GLN A 204 -25.21 -9.06 -0.74
CA GLN A 204 -24.71 -8.22 0.36
C GLN A 204 -24.84 -6.73 0.03
N VAL A 205 -25.21 -5.96 1.03
CA VAL A 205 -25.23 -4.49 0.94
C VAL A 205 -23.85 -3.95 1.15
N HIS A 206 -23.33 -3.27 0.14
CA HIS A 206 -22.07 -2.56 0.16
C HIS A 206 -22.28 -1.05 0.15
N PHE A 207 -21.46 -0.36 0.91
CA PHE A 207 -21.48 1.10 0.96
C PHE A 207 -20.08 1.68 1.16
N SER A 208 -19.95 2.94 0.79
CA SER A 208 -18.79 3.78 1.08
C SER A 208 -19.27 5.20 1.38
N THR A 209 -18.68 5.86 2.37
CA THR A 209 -18.87 7.30 2.61
C THR A 209 -17.62 7.90 3.22
N ALA A 210 -17.48 9.22 3.07
CA ALA A 210 -16.36 9.97 3.64
C ALA A 210 -16.80 11.33 4.17
N CYS A 211 -16.03 11.83 5.13
CA CYS A 211 -16.07 13.21 5.56
C CYS A 211 -14.63 13.68 5.77
N THR A 212 -14.23 14.73 5.11
CA THR A 212 -12.91 15.33 5.32
C THR A 212 -13.05 16.70 5.97
N TRP A 213 -11.98 17.19 6.57
CA TRP A 213 -11.93 18.48 7.23
C TRP A 213 -11.66 19.65 6.27
N ASP A 214 -11.74 19.38 4.98
CA ASP A 214 -11.66 20.41 3.97
C ASP A 214 -12.96 21.25 4.00
N LYS A 215 -12.85 22.48 4.47
CA LYS A 215 -13.98 23.42 4.54
C LYS A 215 -14.53 23.84 3.18
N SER A 216 -13.83 23.51 2.08
CA SER A 216 -14.31 23.78 0.73
C SER A 216 -15.39 22.79 0.28
N GLY A 217 -15.47 21.60 0.90
CA GLY A 217 -16.47 20.57 0.65
C GLY A 217 -17.69 20.72 1.55
N ASN A 218 -18.88 20.62 0.97
CA ASN A 218 -20.13 20.54 1.73
C ASN A 218 -20.38 19.10 2.20
N TRP A 219 -19.68 18.68 3.25
CA TRP A 219 -19.74 17.32 3.79
C TRP A 219 -21.00 17.13 4.65
N ALA A 220 -21.90 16.27 4.23
CA ALA A 220 -23.17 16.04 4.92
C ALA A 220 -22.97 15.57 6.37
N LEU A 221 -21.92 14.78 6.66
CA LEU A 221 -21.63 14.31 8.01
C LEU A 221 -20.95 15.36 8.91
N ALA A 222 -20.46 16.49 8.37
CA ALA A 222 -19.74 17.50 9.16
C ALA A 222 -20.48 17.99 10.40
N PRO A 223 -21.80 18.32 10.33
CA PRO A 223 -22.55 18.74 11.51
C PRO A 223 -22.63 17.69 12.61
N ILE A 224 -22.65 16.40 12.25
CA ILE A 224 -22.67 15.29 13.21
C ILE A 224 -21.31 15.19 13.93
N PHE A 225 -20.20 15.39 13.20
CA PHE A 225 -18.87 15.46 13.81
C PHE A 225 -18.71 16.67 14.73
N GLU A 226 -19.21 17.83 14.33
CA GLU A 226 -19.20 19.05 15.16
C GLU A 226 -19.98 18.84 16.46
N GLN A 227 -21.15 18.23 16.38
CA GLN A 227 -21.95 17.88 17.57
C GLN A 227 -21.20 16.91 18.47
N ALA A 228 -20.56 15.87 17.92
CA ALA A 228 -19.81 14.90 18.71
C ALA A 228 -18.59 15.52 19.41
N VAL A 229 -17.96 16.53 18.79
CA VAL A 229 -16.90 17.33 19.43
C VAL A 229 -17.47 18.20 20.55
N ALA A 230 -18.60 18.87 20.32
CA ALA A 230 -19.28 19.68 21.34
C ALA A 230 -19.70 18.85 22.55
N ASP A 231 -20.19 17.62 22.33
CA ASP A 231 -20.59 16.66 23.37
C ASP A 231 -19.37 15.99 24.07
N GLY A 232 -18.12 16.27 23.65
CA GLY A 232 -16.91 15.72 24.23
C GLY A 232 -16.63 14.24 23.88
N VAL A 233 -17.38 13.67 22.94
CA VAL A 233 -17.17 12.28 22.45
C VAL A 233 -15.95 12.21 21.53
N LEU A 234 -15.78 13.20 20.67
CA LEU A 234 -14.60 13.35 19.80
C LEU A 234 -13.75 14.54 20.24
N LYS A 235 -12.45 14.46 19.95
CA LYS A 235 -11.58 15.63 19.94
C LYS A 235 -11.57 16.25 18.53
N PRO A 236 -11.30 17.54 18.36
CA PRO A 236 -11.18 18.17 17.04
C PRO A 236 -10.20 17.47 16.08
N SER A 237 -9.15 16.83 16.62
CA SER A 237 -8.17 16.07 15.85
C SER A 237 -8.70 14.72 15.33
N ASP A 238 -9.75 14.17 15.92
CA ASP A 238 -10.31 12.88 15.53
C ASP A 238 -11.17 12.97 14.28
N SER A 239 -11.75 14.17 14.01
CA SER A 239 -12.58 14.46 12.85
C SER A 239 -11.81 14.96 11.62
N ALA A 240 -10.48 14.96 11.66
CA ALA A 240 -9.66 15.49 10.56
C ALA A 240 -9.83 14.71 9.24
N TYR A 241 -10.20 13.45 9.31
CA TYR A 241 -10.48 12.60 8.16
C TYR A 241 -11.29 11.39 8.61
N PHE A 242 -12.36 11.11 7.93
CA PHE A 242 -13.21 9.95 8.14
C PHE A 242 -13.60 9.36 6.79
N GLN A 243 -13.36 8.07 6.60
CA GLN A 243 -13.83 7.32 5.46
C GLN A 243 -14.07 5.89 5.90
N ILE A 244 -15.24 5.36 5.55
CA ILE A 244 -15.65 4.00 5.89
C ILE A 244 -16.23 3.31 4.67
N PHE A 245 -16.13 1.98 4.66
CA PHE A 245 -16.72 1.11 3.65
C PHE A 245 -16.95 -0.29 4.21
N SER A 246 -18.00 -0.93 3.72
CA SER A 246 -18.29 -2.32 4.03
C SER A 246 -17.20 -3.24 3.50
N VAL A 247 -16.98 -4.37 4.19
CA VAL A 247 -15.98 -5.37 3.80
C VAL A 247 -16.67 -6.51 3.04
N PRO A 248 -16.22 -6.85 1.82
CA PRO A 248 -16.80 -7.97 1.06
C PRO A 248 -16.74 -9.31 1.81
N TYR A 249 -17.80 -10.09 1.70
CA TYR A 249 -17.93 -11.41 2.33
C TYR A 249 -17.70 -11.43 3.85
N ALA A 250 -17.95 -10.28 4.49
CA ALA A 250 -17.91 -10.11 5.95
C ALA A 250 -19.10 -9.23 6.35
N ASP A 251 -20.30 -9.79 6.27
CA ASP A 251 -21.53 -9.05 6.58
C ASP A 251 -21.46 -8.43 8.00
N GLY A 252 -21.94 -7.20 8.12
CA GLY A 252 -21.80 -6.43 9.34
C GLY A 252 -20.39 -5.97 9.68
N CYS A 253 -19.39 -6.15 8.79
CA CYS A 253 -18.05 -5.65 8.98
C CYS A 253 -17.81 -4.38 8.15
N VAL A 254 -17.27 -3.35 8.79
CA VAL A 254 -16.94 -2.04 8.20
C VAL A 254 -15.50 -1.70 8.44
N ALA A 255 -14.78 -1.34 7.39
CA ALA A 255 -13.40 -0.91 7.45
C ALA A 255 -13.30 0.62 7.48
N PHE A 256 -12.33 1.12 8.23
CA PHE A 256 -12.09 2.53 8.50
C PHE A 256 -10.74 2.98 7.93
N ASN A 257 -10.76 3.92 6.99
CA ASN A 257 -9.56 4.62 6.50
C ASN A 257 -9.24 5.83 7.39
N CYS A 258 -9.24 5.63 8.69
CA CYS A 258 -8.94 6.61 9.73
C CYS A 258 -8.53 5.87 11.03
N PRO A 259 -8.02 6.55 12.08
CA PRO A 259 -7.67 7.96 12.12
C PRO A 259 -6.41 8.32 11.37
N LYS A 260 -6.32 9.57 10.90
CA LYS A 260 -5.02 10.19 10.57
C LYS A 260 -4.25 10.43 11.86
N LEU A 261 -2.99 10.05 11.86
CA LEU A 261 -2.05 10.34 12.94
C LEU A 261 -1.14 11.48 12.49
N LEU A 262 -1.31 12.61 13.13
CA LEU A 262 -0.48 13.80 12.92
C LEU A 262 0.49 13.90 14.11
N PRO A 263 1.73 14.37 13.89
CA PRO A 263 2.60 14.74 14.98
C PRO A 263 1.94 15.83 15.85
N LYS A 264 2.40 15.97 17.09
CA LYS A 264 2.01 17.10 17.92
C LYS A 264 2.37 18.39 17.18
N GLU A 265 1.60 19.46 17.41
CA GLU A 265 1.82 20.76 16.78
C GLU A 265 3.29 21.20 16.99
N GLY A 266 4.02 21.40 15.88
CA GLY A 266 5.45 21.69 15.90
C GLY A 266 6.41 20.51 15.81
N GLU A 267 5.92 19.25 15.86
CA GLU A 267 6.74 18.05 15.65
C GLU A 267 6.54 17.51 14.22
N LYS A 268 7.63 17.16 13.55
CA LYS A 268 7.57 16.45 12.26
C LYS A 268 7.01 15.05 12.47
N ALA A 269 6.18 14.56 11.54
CA ALA A 269 5.68 13.18 11.60
C ALA A 269 6.86 12.20 11.68
N PRO A 270 7.02 11.47 12.77
CA PRO A 270 8.19 10.63 12.94
C PRO A 270 8.04 9.36 12.11
N ALA A 271 8.73 9.29 10.97
CA ALA A 271 8.93 8.00 10.32
C ALA A 271 9.94 7.14 11.09
N GLU A 272 10.77 7.72 11.94
CA GLU A 272 11.90 7.02 12.57
C GLU A 272 12.32 7.35 14.02
N PRO A 273 11.79 8.22 14.83
CA PRO A 273 12.12 8.13 16.24
C PRO A 273 11.26 7.03 16.88
N ILE A 274 11.89 5.95 17.30
CA ILE A 274 11.25 4.74 17.86
C ILE A 274 10.25 5.07 18.98
N TYR A 275 10.58 6.01 19.85
CA TYR A 275 9.71 6.45 20.94
C TYR A 275 8.48 7.23 20.44
N ALA A 276 8.67 8.15 19.53
CA ALA A 276 7.58 8.94 18.98
C ALA A 276 6.60 8.07 18.17
N LEU A 277 7.10 7.05 17.47
CA LEU A 277 6.25 6.06 16.80
C LEU A 277 5.39 5.29 17.82
N SER A 278 5.98 4.87 18.93
CA SER A 278 5.27 4.17 20.00
C SER A 278 4.17 5.04 20.62
N GLU A 279 4.44 6.31 20.88
CA GLU A 279 3.45 7.28 21.36
C GLU A 279 2.30 7.48 20.37
N LEU A 280 2.61 7.58 19.06
CA LEU A 280 1.60 7.71 18.02
C LEU A 280 0.70 6.48 17.94
N LEU A 281 1.23 5.27 18.07
CA LEU A 281 0.44 4.04 18.09
C LEU A 281 -0.49 3.98 19.31
N ILE A 282 -0.01 4.39 20.49
CA ILE A 282 -0.84 4.47 21.71
C ILE A 282 -1.97 5.50 21.52
N GLU A 283 -1.65 6.70 21.02
CA GLU A 283 -2.66 7.71 20.75
C GLU A 283 -3.63 7.28 19.64
N GLY A 284 -3.14 6.59 18.61
CA GLY A 284 -3.96 6.02 17.56
C GLY A 284 -5.05 5.09 18.08
N ARG A 285 -4.72 4.19 19.00
CA ARG A 285 -5.69 3.29 19.64
C ARG A 285 -6.70 4.05 20.50
N LYS A 286 -6.29 5.11 21.21
CA LYS A 286 -7.22 6.00 21.93
C LYS A 286 -8.19 6.71 20.98
N ARG A 287 -7.72 7.16 19.82
CA ARG A 287 -8.57 7.77 18.78
C ARG A 287 -9.56 6.76 18.20
N ILE A 288 -9.11 5.53 17.93
CA ILE A 288 -10.00 4.46 17.46
C ILE A 288 -11.15 4.25 18.43
N ASN A 289 -10.88 4.17 19.73
CA ASN A 289 -11.93 4.00 20.74
C ASN A 289 -12.95 5.17 20.72
N ARG A 290 -12.49 6.44 20.63
CA ARG A 290 -13.37 7.60 20.53
C ARG A 290 -14.21 7.59 19.24
N ILE A 291 -13.59 7.20 18.10
CA ILE A 291 -14.32 7.08 16.81
C ILE A 291 -15.35 5.94 16.88
N ALA A 292 -15.03 4.83 17.53
CA ALA A 292 -15.99 3.74 17.74
C ALA A 292 -17.18 4.19 18.64
N ASP A 293 -16.91 4.95 19.71
CA ASP A 293 -17.97 5.55 20.56
C ASP A 293 -18.85 6.53 19.76
N PHE A 294 -18.19 7.35 18.90
CA PHE A 294 -18.90 8.24 17.98
C PHE A 294 -19.80 7.44 17.04
N CYS A 295 -19.30 6.39 16.39
CA CYS A 295 -20.14 5.59 15.48
C CYS A 295 -21.35 5.00 16.20
N ARG A 296 -21.18 4.40 17.38
CA ARG A 296 -22.28 3.84 18.17
C ARG A 296 -23.33 4.86 18.56
N LYS A 297 -22.92 6.08 18.89
CA LYS A 297 -23.82 7.12 19.40
C LYS A 297 -24.52 7.90 18.29
N TYR A 298 -23.89 8.10 17.14
CA TYR A 298 -24.38 9.06 16.14
C TYR A 298 -24.71 8.44 14.77
N LEU A 299 -24.22 7.23 14.47
CA LEU A 299 -24.46 6.60 13.16
C LEU A 299 -25.49 5.47 13.31
N LYS A 300 -26.56 5.51 12.50
CA LYS A 300 -27.56 4.44 12.46
C LYS A 300 -26.93 3.12 12.01
N GLY A 301 -27.37 2.02 12.63
CA GLY A 301 -26.83 0.69 12.35
C GLY A 301 -25.53 0.35 13.08
N PHE A 302 -24.90 1.31 13.78
CA PHE A 302 -23.68 1.09 14.56
C PHE A 302 -23.92 0.91 16.06
N GLU A 303 -25.16 0.96 16.53
CA GLU A 303 -25.51 1.00 17.94
C GLU A 303 -24.89 -0.15 18.76
N ASN A 304 -24.79 -1.33 18.15
CA ASN A 304 -24.24 -2.55 18.77
C ASN A 304 -22.84 -2.93 18.22
N ALA A 305 -22.24 -2.07 17.40
CA ALA A 305 -20.97 -2.37 16.75
C ALA A 305 -19.80 -2.32 17.76
N TYR A 306 -18.79 -3.13 17.51
CA TYR A 306 -17.57 -3.18 18.30
C TYR A 306 -16.33 -3.19 17.41
N VAL A 307 -15.19 -2.72 17.93
CA VAL A 307 -13.89 -2.80 17.23
C VAL A 307 -13.49 -4.26 17.17
N SER A 308 -13.47 -4.84 15.97
CA SER A 308 -13.12 -6.23 15.75
C SER A 308 -11.66 -6.43 15.34
N ASN A 309 -11.05 -5.44 14.70
CA ASN A 309 -9.66 -5.50 14.28
C ASN A 309 -9.02 -4.11 14.28
N ILE A 310 -7.77 -4.02 14.71
CA ILE A 310 -6.90 -2.85 14.55
C ILE A 310 -5.70 -3.31 13.72
N SER A 311 -5.30 -2.53 12.72
CA SER A 311 -4.19 -2.90 11.82
C SER A 311 -2.90 -3.22 12.60
N ASP A 312 -2.23 -4.31 12.22
CA ASP A 312 -0.95 -4.73 12.78
C ASP A 312 0.22 -3.89 12.26
N MET A 313 -0.02 -3.14 11.19
CA MET A 313 0.96 -2.28 10.54
C MET A 313 0.46 -0.85 10.44
N LEU A 314 1.31 0.10 10.82
CA LEU A 314 1.03 1.51 10.62
C LEU A 314 0.97 1.84 9.12
N GLY A 315 -0.06 2.58 8.74
CA GLY A 315 -0.22 3.08 7.38
C GLY A 315 0.76 4.22 7.11
N VAL A 316 1.92 3.87 6.57
CA VAL A 316 2.98 4.80 6.18
C VAL A 316 2.89 5.05 4.69
N ARG A 317 2.56 6.28 4.29
CA ARG A 317 2.42 6.68 2.88
C ARG A 317 3.75 7.00 2.23
N GLU A 318 4.66 7.56 2.99
CA GLU A 318 6.00 7.93 2.56
C GLU A 318 7.03 7.56 3.63
N SER A 319 8.19 7.11 3.18
CA SER A 319 9.37 6.87 3.99
C SER A 319 10.60 7.40 3.24
N ARG A 320 11.75 6.78 3.44
CA ARG A 320 12.95 7.09 2.63
C ARG A 320 12.70 6.73 1.16
N ARG A 321 13.25 7.50 0.24
CA ARG A 321 13.20 7.27 -1.20
C ARG A 321 14.61 6.97 -1.67
N VAL A 322 14.79 5.79 -2.29
CA VAL A 322 16.12 5.34 -2.73
C VAL A 322 16.63 6.17 -3.91
N LYS A 323 17.93 6.18 -4.14
CA LYS A 323 18.54 6.78 -5.32
C LYS A 323 18.69 5.72 -6.41
N GLY A 324 17.85 5.82 -7.43
CA GLY A 324 17.86 4.96 -8.62
C GLY A 324 18.62 5.61 -9.79
N LYS A 325 18.73 4.86 -10.90
CA LYS A 325 19.35 5.37 -12.16
C LYS A 325 18.64 6.61 -12.70
N LYS A 326 17.33 6.74 -12.46
CA LYS A 326 16.52 7.94 -12.74
C LYS A 326 15.67 8.29 -11.54
N VAL A 327 15.48 9.58 -11.29
CA VAL A 327 14.50 10.09 -10.33
C VAL A 327 13.22 10.40 -11.10
N PHE A 328 12.10 9.76 -10.74
CA PHE A 328 10.79 10.07 -11.29
C PHE A 328 10.28 11.38 -10.69
N THR A 329 9.89 12.33 -11.54
CA THR A 329 9.62 13.71 -11.15
C THR A 329 8.18 14.14 -11.40
N VAL A 330 7.77 15.27 -10.81
CA VAL A 330 6.49 15.92 -11.14
C VAL A 330 6.49 16.40 -12.60
N HIS A 331 7.64 16.72 -13.17
CA HIS A 331 7.75 17.06 -14.58
C HIS A 331 7.38 15.88 -15.50
N ASP A 332 7.88 14.66 -15.20
CA ASP A 332 7.50 13.45 -15.96
C ASP A 332 5.98 13.20 -15.89
N ILE A 333 5.33 13.47 -14.75
CA ILE A 333 3.87 13.38 -14.60
C ILE A 333 3.18 14.46 -15.44
N SER A 334 3.66 15.71 -15.39
CA SER A 334 2.99 16.85 -16.02
C SER A 334 3.10 16.86 -17.54
N THR A 335 4.18 16.32 -18.09
CA THR A 335 4.39 16.22 -19.54
C THR A 335 3.73 14.98 -20.14
N GLY A 336 3.62 13.88 -19.36
CA GLY A 336 3.17 12.60 -19.89
C GLY A 336 4.10 12.01 -20.94
N GLU A 337 5.37 12.44 -20.96
CA GLU A 337 6.37 11.96 -21.91
C GLU A 337 6.64 10.46 -21.69
N LYS A 338 6.61 9.72 -22.79
CA LYS A 338 6.76 8.27 -22.78
C LYS A 338 8.25 7.90 -22.76
N PRO A 339 8.75 7.27 -21.67
CA PRO A 339 10.15 6.82 -21.62
C PRO A 339 10.37 5.61 -22.54
N GLU A 340 11.64 5.30 -22.83
CA GLU A 340 12.02 4.13 -23.62
C GLU A 340 11.58 2.83 -22.92
N ASN A 341 11.89 2.69 -21.63
CA ASN A 341 11.53 1.53 -20.82
C ASN A 341 10.43 1.90 -19.83
N ILE A 342 9.22 1.40 -20.04
CA ILE A 342 8.05 1.72 -19.24
C ILE A 342 7.82 0.65 -18.20
N ALA A 343 7.85 1.02 -16.92
CA ALA A 343 7.42 0.14 -15.85
C ALA A 343 5.90 0.07 -15.70
N LEU A 344 5.23 1.21 -15.79
CA LEU A 344 3.76 1.32 -15.75
C LEU A 344 3.27 2.60 -16.40
N ALA A 345 1.96 2.61 -16.73
CA ALA A 345 1.21 3.81 -17.08
C ALA A 345 0.09 4.03 -16.06
N SER A 346 -0.20 5.28 -15.71
CA SER A 346 -1.27 5.60 -14.76
C SER A 346 -1.87 6.97 -15.05
N ASP A 347 -3.10 7.17 -14.62
CA ASP A 347 -3.83 8.44 -14.63
C ASP A 347 -4.14 8.93 -13.21
N TYR A 348 -3.55 8.27 -12.20
CA TYR A 348 -3.78 8.62 -10.80
C TYR A 348 -3.25 10.03 -10.49
N PRO A 349 -4.03 10.84 -9.77
CA PRO A 349 -3.62 12.19 -9.41
C PRO A 349 -2.44 12.20 -8.43
N ILE A 350 -1.78 13.34 -8.30
CA ILE A 350 -0.87 13.59 -7.19
C ILE A 350 -1.72 13.73 -5.91
N ASP A 351 -1.63 12.73 -5.03
CA ASP A 351 -2.45 12.61 -3.81
C ASP A 351 -1.56 12.73 -2.56
N VAL A 352 -1.42 13.96 -2.08
CA VAL A 352 -0.64 14.27 -0.88
C VAL A 352 -1.57 14.38 0.33
N HIS A 353 -1.43 13.46 1.25
CA HIS A 353 -2.05 13.52 2.57
C HIS A 353 -1.14 14.27 3.55
N SER A 354 -1.09 15.60 3.47
CA SER A 354 -0.20 16.42 4.29
C SER A 354 -0.29 16.08 5.78
N ASP A 355 0.83 16.23 6.49
CA ASP A 355 0.93 16.19 7.94
C ASP A 355 0.42 17.47 8.62
N LYS A 356 0.16 18.53 7.84
CA LYS A 356 -0.42 19.78 8.33
C LYS A 356 -1.95 19.72 8.31
N LYS A 357 -2.56 20.29 9.36
CA LYS A 357 -4.03 20.33 9.52
C LYS A 357 -4.69 21.06 8.34
N GLY A 358 -5.64 20.40 7.69
CA GLY A 358 -6.43 20.98 6.60
C GLY A 358 -5.70 21.17 5.28
N GLN A 359 -4.49 20.60 5.13
CA GLN A 359 -3.72 20.63 3.90
C GLN A 359 -3.64 19.21 3.32
N GLY A 360 -4.47 18.91 2.36
CA GLY A 360 -4.34 17.81 1.43
C GLY A 360 -4.22 18.39 0.03
N GLU A 361 -3.44 17.80 -0.83
CA GLU A 361 -3.36 18.19 -2.24
C GLU A 361 -3.81 17.01 -3.09
N LEU A 362 -4.84 17.23 -3.90
CA LEU A 362 -5.29 16.28 -4.91
C LEU A 362 -5.24 16.98 -6.26
N THR A 363 -4.15 16.77 -7.00
CA THR A 363 -3.94 17.40 -8.30
C THR A 363 -4.14 16.38 -9.40
N PHE A 364 -5.24 16.53 -10.15
CA PHE A 364 -5.55 15.65 -11.29
C PHE A 364 -4.67 15.99 -12.49
N THR A 365 -4.16 14.95 -13.13
CA THR A 365 -3.50 15.06 -14.44
C THR A 365 -4.54 15.00 -15.55
N LYS A 366 -4.27 15.72 -16.66
CA LYS A 366 -5.17 15.72 -17.83
C LYS A 366 -4.88 14.58 -18.82
N HIS A 367 -3.87 13.77 -18.53
CA HIS A 367 -3.35 12.73 -19.41
C HIS A 367 -2.74 11.58 -18.60
N VAL A 368 -2.50 10.50 -19.28
CA VAL A 368 -1.75 9.36 -18.74
C VAL A 368 -0.28 9.74 -18.60
N TRP A 369 0.33 9.36 -17.50
CA TRP A 369 1.76 9.50 -17.24
C TRP A 369 2.42 8.12 -17.11
N TYR A 370 3.76 8.08 -17.24
CA TYR A 370 4.52 6.84 -17.33
C TYR A 370 5.66 6.84 -16.31
N LEU A 371 5.79 5.72 -15.57
CA LEU A 371 6.96 5.50 -14.72
C LEU A 371 8.08 4.85 -15.54
N PRO A 372 9.27 5.45 -15.63
CA PRO A 372 10.43 4.81 -16.23
C PRO A 372 10.94 3.66 -15.37
N LEU A 373 11.35 2.56 -16.01
CA LEU A 373 11.90 1.40 -15.31
C LEU A 373 13.18 1.75 -14.52
N GLU A 374 13.98 2.67 -15.03
CA GLU A 374 15.22 3.15 -14.43
C GLU A 374 15.02 3.75 -13.01
N ALA A 375 13.80 4.19 -12.68
CA ALA A 375 13.45 4.63 -11.33
C ALA A 375 13.35 3.47 -10.31
N LEU A 376 13.32 2.23 -10.81
CA LEU A 376 13.26 1.00 -10.01
C LEU A 376 14.60 0.27 -9.95
N ILE A 377 15.64 0.74 -10.62
CA ILE A 377 16.98 0.15 -10.65
C ILE A 377 17.93 0.98 -9.82
N SER A 378 18.72 0.35 -8.95
CA SER A 378 19.75 1.04 -8.16
C SER A 378 20.72 1.83 -9.04
N GLU A 379 21.11 3.03 -8.64
CA GLU A 379 22.16 3.81 -9.32
C GLU A 379 23.50 3.04 -9.38
N LYS A 380 23.78 2.26 -8.33
CA LYS A 380 25.10 1.60 -8.17
C LYS A 380 25.15 0.17 -8.71
N TYR A 381 24.06 -0.60 -8.65
CA TYR A 381 24.03 -2.01 -9.01
C TYR A 381 22.93 -2.31 -10.01
N ASP A 382 23.28 -2.87 -11.16
CA ASP A 382 22.33 -3.20 -12.24
C ASP A 382 21.39 -4.36 -11.87
N ASN A 383 21.76 -5.15 -10.87
CA ASN A 383 21.04 -6.33 -10.39
C ASN A 383 20.38 -6.11 -9.01
N LEU A 384 20.31 -4.85 -8.54
CA LEU A 384 19.57 -4.44 -7.35
C LEU A 384 18.39 -3.55 -7.74
N PHE A 385 17.19 -3.93 -7.32
CA PHE A 385 15.95 -3.25 -7.66
C PHE A 385 15.19 -2.82 -6.41
N VAL A 386 14.27 -1.87 -6.61
CA VAL A 386 13.31 -1.42 -5.60
C VAL A 386 11.89 -1.47 -6.17
N VAL A 387 10.93 -1.91 -5.37
CA VAL A 387 9.51 -1.88 -5.74
C VAL A 387 8.66 -1.32 -4.61
N GLY A 388 7.60 -0.59 -4.97
CA GLY A 388 6.71 0.04 -4.01
C GLY A 388 7.09 1.47 -3.65
N ARG A 389 6.62 1.94 -2.49
CA ARG A 389 6.62 3.37 -2.12
C ARG A 389 8.00 4.03 -1.91
N CYS A 390 9.07 3.25 -1.74
CA CYS A 390 10.42 3.77 -1.53
C CYS A 390 11.25 3.88 -2.82
N LEU A 391 10.62 3.81 -3.98
CA LEU A 391 11.26 3.99 -5.28
C LEU A 391 12.00 5.33 -5.42
N SER A 392 12.78 5.48 -6.49
CA SER A 392 13.47 6.72 -6.81
C SER A 392 12.52 7.75 -7.43
N ALA A 393 11.95 8.62 -6.61
CA ALA A 393 11.00 9.64 -7.05
C ALA A 393 11.07 10.90 -6.19
N GLU A 394 10.67 12.04 -6.74
CA GLU A 394 10.36 13.24 -5.97
C GLU A 394 9.18 12.99 -5.03
N PHE A 395 9.04 13.77 -3.96
CA PHE A 395 7.98 13.61 -2.97
C PHE A 395 6.57 13.59 -3.57
N LYS A 396 6.22 14.58 -4.39
CA LYS A 396 4.89 14.66 -5.02
C LYS A 396 4.70 13.59 -6.09
N ALA A 397 5.73 13.24 -6.84
CA ALA A 397 5.67 12.15 -7.80
C ALA A 397 5.49 10.79 -7.12
N GLN A 398 6.15 10.56 -5.97
CA GLN A 398 5.95 9.40 -5.13
C GLN A 398 4.49 9.32 -4.63
N ALA A 399 3.86 10.44 -4.29
CA ALA A 399 2.47 10.48 -3.85
C ALA A 399 1.48 10.01 -4.96
N ALA A 400 1.79 10.22 -6.23
CA ALA A 400 1.00 9.71 -7.35
C ALA A 400 1.22 8.21 -7.60
N VAL A 401 2.45 7.72 -7.46
CA VAL A 401 2.83 6.39 -7.95
C VAL A 401 2.71 5.27 -6.91
N ARG A 402 2.58 5.58 -5.61
CA ARG A 402 2.60 4.64 -4.48
C ARG A 402 1.36 3.76 -4.31
N THR A 403 0.35 3.88 -5.16
CA THR A 403 -0.88 3.10 -5.04
C THR A 403 -0.62 1.61 -5.26
N GLN A 404 -1.49 0.75 -4.71
CA GLN A 404 -1.31 -0.70 -4.74
C GLN A 404 -1.19 -1.25 -6.17
N MET A 405 -2.08 -0.81 -7.07
CA MET A 405 -2.07 -1.22 -8.47
C MET A 405 -0.74 -0.86 -9.16
N ASN A 406 -0.26 0.37 -8.95
CA ASN A 406 1.02 0.81 -9.48
C ASN A 406 2.18 -0.02 -8.89
N CYS A 407 2.11 -0.37 -7.60
CA CYS A 407 3.12 -1.23 -6.98
C CYS A 407 3.12 -2.65 -7.58
N PHE A 408 1.96 -3.23 -7.90
CA PHE A 408 1.90 -4.51 -8.61
C PHE A 408 2.58 -4.43 -9.97
N SER A 409 2.27 -3.39 -10.76
CA SER A 409 2.89 -3.16 -12.06
C SER A 409 4.41 -2.95 -11.97
N MET A 410 4.92 -2.26 -10.93
CA MET A 410 6.36 -2.15 -10.67
C MET A 410 7.01 -3.52 -10.47
N GLY A 411 6.40 -4.37 -9.64
CA GLY A 411 6.91 -5.72 -9.35
C GLY A 411 6.96 -6.57 -10.61
N GLU A 412 5.92 -6.54 -11.43
CA GLU A 412 5.85 -7.25 -12.71
C GLU A 412 6.90 -6.74 -13.70
N ALA A 413 7.08 -5.41 -13.81
CA ALA A 413 8.07 -4.80 -14.69
C ALA A 413 9.51 -5.20 -14.33
N VAL A 414 9.84 -5.19 -13.03
CA VAL A 414 11.15 -5.61 -12.53
C VAL A 414 11.40 -7.09 -12.82
N ALA A 415 10.43 -7.97 -12.58
CA ALA A 415 10.57 -9.39 -12.88
C ALA A 415 10.81 -9.66 -14.39
N LYS A 416 10.06 -8.98 -15.25
CA LYS A 416 10.25 -9.05 -16.72
C LYS A 416 11.62 -8.55 -17.15
N HIS A 417 12.12 -7.49 -16.56
CA HIS A 417 13.45 -6.95 -16.82
C HIS A 417 14.55 -7.95 -16.40
N ILE A 418 14.45 -8.54 -15.20
CA ILE A 418 15.36 -9.58 -14.73
C ILE A 418 15.39 -10.76 -15.71
N LEU A 419 14.22 -11.19 -16.17
CA LEU A 419 14.14 -12.31 -17.14
C LEU A 419 14.80 -11.99 -18.48
N ALA A 420 14.63 -10.76 -18.97
CA ALA A 420 15.25 -10.30 -20.22
C ALA A 420 16.78 -10.21 -20.11
N THR A 421 17.29 -9.66 -19.00
CA THR A 421 18.73 -9.56 -18.75
C THR A 421 19.41 -10.93 -18.56
N LYS A 422 18.72 -11.88 -17.90
CA LYS A 422 19.25 -13.25 -17.76
C LYS A 422 19.34 -14.00 -19.10
N LYS A 423 18.43 -13.72 -20.04
CA LYS A 423 18.40 -14.36 -21.38
C LYS A 423 19.36 -13.72 -22.38
N ALA A 424 19.83 -12.50 -22.14
CA ALA A 424 20.80 -11.86 -23.00
C ALA A 424 22.13 -12.67 -22.94
N PRO A 425 22.71 -13.13 -24.07
CA PRO A 425 24.00 -13.81 -24.06
C PRO A 425 25.03 -12.87 -23.44
N GLU A 426 25.90 -13.41 -22.56
CA GLU A 426 27.08 -12.69 -22.12
C GLU A 426 27.85 -12.30 -23.40
N THR A 427 27.73 -11.02 -23.78
CA THR A 427 28.53 -10.47 -24.87
C THR A 427 29.96 -10.58 -24.37
N GLN A 428 30.71 -11.60 -24.87
CA GLN A 428 32.14 -11.70 -24.63
C GLN A 428 32.73 -10.34 -25.01
N VAL A 429 33.16 -9.59 -24.03
CA VAL A 429 34.09 -8.48 -24.23
C VAL A 429 35.40 -9.16 -24.65
N LEU A 430 35.54 -9.37 -25.96
CA LEU A 430 36.84 -9.65 -26.57
C LEU A 430 37.72 -8.41 -26.33
N GLN A 431 38.67 -8.60 -25.46
CA GLN A 431 39.79 -7.65 -25.25
C GLN A 431 40.56 -7.40 -26.54
#